data_91d0b078b6bc075af3bc1f03904d095b
#
_entry.id   91d0b078b6bc075af3bc1f03904d095b
#
_cell.length_a   1.000
_cell.length_b   1.000
_cell.length_c   1.000
_cell.angle_alpha   90.00
_cell.angle_beta   90.00
_cell.angle_gamma   90.00
#
_symmetry.space_group_name_H-M   'P 1'
#
loop_
_entity.id
_entity.type
_entity.pdbx_description
1 polymer ?
#
loop_
_entity_poly.entity_id
_entity_poly.type
_entity_poly.pdbx_seq_one_letter_code
_entity_poly.pdbx_strand_id
1 'polypeptide(L)'
;MKMKTSVLALLTGMALSGCTPHQTSSSSPAVQPLAQAAQSDSIVKRQLAYGLYEMALTPGGDALYVASAESFKDVQGGMVYKLDAKTLKTLGTTHTDLKNFAMQAAADGKTLYVSNSLDGGISAIGAADGKVKGRLLFSERNEKGLPYGARQILAHDNTLYVGAVADPAQIWVVDAESLKLKTRIKNTGKWMTGLHYSEQTQRVYAANGSGEILVINPRSNRIEKRWKPLGDQPALLLNMAEDEATGRLFVTDNSKAKTTLVLDIHTGKLLKRLDVGDSLAVVFNPRRNEIYISQRESGNVLSLDATTYAVKQRWPLPPNPNSLLLSADGQTLFVTVKQPFNKDHSTQGPDSVVRIVLNK
;
A
#
# COMPACT_ATOMS: atom_id res chain seq x y z
N MET A 1 -12.02 -23.43 -20.26
CA MET A 1 -10.85 -23.01 -19.44
C MET A 1 -11.17 -21.61 -18.92
N LYS A 2 -11.77 -21.53 -17.72
CA LYS A 2 -12.39 -20.30 -17.18
C LYS A 2 -11.64 -19.81 -15.95
N MET A 3 -10.91 -18.75 -16.13
CA MET A 3 -10.74 -17.55 -15.32
C MET A 3 -10.29 -17.68 -13.87
N LYS A 4 -9.01 -17.36 -13.64
CA LYS A 4 -8.38 -16.99 -12.34
C LYS A 4 -8.81 -15.59 -11.83
N THR A 5 -10.04 -15.14 -12.11
CA THR A 5 -10.42 -13.72 -12.08
C THR A 5 -10.96 -13.20 -10.74
N SER A 6 -11.14 -14.06 -9.74
CA SER A 6 -11.92 -13.66 -8.55
C SER A 6 -11.15 -12.93 -7.44
N VAL A 7 -9.83 -12.95 -7.43
CA VAL A 7 -9.03 -12.30 -6.36
C VAL A 7 -8.64 -10.86 -6.72
N LEU A 8 -8.65 -10.53 -8.01
CA LEU A 8 -8.23 -9.20 -8.48
C LEU A 8 -9.37 -8.18 -8.51
N ALA A 9 -10.62 -8.63 -8.55
CA ALA A 9 -11.81 -7.77 -8.67
C ALA A 9 -11.99 -6.77 -7.52
N LEU A 10 -11.34 -7.00 -6.37
CA LEU A 10 -11.42 -6.10 -5.21
C LEU A 10 -10.64 -4.79 -5.37
N LEU A 11 -9.77 -4.72 -6.35
CA LEU A 11 -8.95 -3.53 -6.58
C LEU A 11 -9.47 -2.64 -7.72
N THR A 12 -10.47 -3.08 -8.47
CA THR A 12 -10.84 -2.43 -9.73
C THR A 12 -12.34 -2.19 -9.97
N GLY A 13 -13.21 -2.58 -9.09
CA GLY A 13 -14.63 -2.55 -9.40
C GLY A 13 -15.39 -1.40 -8.81
N MET A 14 -15.56 -0.31 -9.53
CA MET A 14 -16.83 0.38 -9.81
C MET A 14 -16.57 1.57 -10.70
N ALA A 15 -16.85 1.41 -11.96
CA ALA A 15 -17.07 2.51 -12.89
C ALA A 15 -18.45 2.32 -13.50
N LEU A 16 -19.13 3.46 -13.66
CA LEU A 16 -20.24 3.72 -14.56
C LEU A 16 -21.67 3.47 -14.04
N SER A 17 -22.28 4.57 -13.64
CA SER A 17 -23.66 4.90 -14.04
C SER A 17 -23.69 6.37 -14.40
N GLY A 18 -23.97 6.66 -15.67
CA GLY A 18 -24.14 7.99 -16.18
C GLY A 18 -25.46 8.60 -15.69
N CYS A 19 -25.43 9.90 -15.40
CA CYS A 19 -26.62 10.75 -15.34
C CYS A 19 -26.31 12.08 -16.00
N THR A 20 -27.17 12.46 -16.90
CA THR A 20 -27.26 13.71 -17.66
C THR A 20 -27.35 14.96 -16.78
N PRO A 21 -26.85 16.11 -17.24
CA PRO A 21 -26.77 17.31 -16.43
C PRO A 21 -28.11 18.07 -16.42
N HIS A 22 -28.53 18.47 -15.24
CA HIS A 22 -29.48 19.53 -15.05
C HIS A 22 -28.73 20.84 -14.68
N GLN A 23 -28.80 21.84 -15.53
CA GLN A 23 -28.25 23.15 -15.27
C GLN A 23 -29.12 23.88 -14.24
N THR A 24 -28.53 24.30 -13.16
CA THR A 24 -29.01 25.44 -12.35
C THR A 24 -27.83 26.34 -12.07
N SER A 25 -27.92 27.53 -12.60
CA SER A 25 -27.00 28.65 -12.39
C SER A 25 -27.08 29.17 -10.96
N SER A 26 -26.00 29.05 -10.20
CA SER A 26 -25.76 29.86 -9.02
C SER A 26 -24.30 30.35 -9.02
N SER A 27 -24.14 31.66 -9.00
CA SER A 27 -22.88 32.37 -8.95
C SER A 27 -22.13 32.08 -7.64
N SER A 28 -20.99 31.39 -7.74
CA SER A 28 -20.03 31.29 -6.67
C SER A 28 -18.85 32.25 -6.87
N PRO A 29 -18.25 32.76 -5.79
CA PRO A 29 -17.16 33.75 -5.89
C PRO A 29 -15.91 33.10 -6.51
N ALA A 30 -15.23 33.86 -7.34
CA ALA A 30 -14.02 33.50 -8.06
C ALA A 30 -12.92 33.04 -7.09
N VAL A 31 -12.57 31.75 -7.14
CA VAL A 31 -11.35 31.23 -6.53
C VAL A 31 -10.19 31.71 -7.40
N GLN A 32 -9.33 32.55 -6.84
CA GLN A 32 -8.07 32.95 -7.48
C GLN A 32 -7.24 31.68 -7.81
N PRO A 33 -6.65 31.60 -9.01
CA PRO A 33 -5.74 30.50 -9.33
C PRO A 33 -4.51 30.61 -8.43
N LEU A 34 -4.30 29.58 -7.58
CA LEU A 34 -3.01 29.38 -6.93
C LEU A 34 -1.94 29.30 -8.02
N ALA A 35 -0.94 30.15 -7.91
CA ALA A 35 0.17 30.22 -8.83
C ALA A 35 0.72 28.83 -9.14
N GLN A 36 0.76 28.47 -10.42
CA GLN A 36 1.52 27.33 -10.92
C GLN A 36 3.01 27.61 -10.66
N ALA A 37 3.51 27.11 -9.52
CA ALA A 37 4.93 27.15 -9.23
C ALA A 37 5.67 26.28 -10.24
N ALA A 38 6.78 26.78 -10.72
CA ALA A 38 7.67 26.17 -11.69
C ALA A 38 7.90 24.68 -11.42
N GLN A 39 7.44 23.81 -12.31
CA GLN A 39 7.81 22.40 -12.40
C GLN A 39 9.23 22.35 -12.96
N SER A 40 10.22 22.33 -12.08
CA SER A 40 11.58 21.97 -12.43
C SER A 40 12.04 20.79 -11.58
N ASP A 41 13.12 20.60 -11.12
CA ASP A 41 13.78 19.44 -10.49
C ASP A 41 13.09 18.75 -9.28
N SER A 42 11.97 19.29 -8.78
CA SER A 42 11.28 18.75 -7.60
C SER A 42 10.44 17.49 -7.89
N ILE A 43 10.00 17.28 -9.13
CA ILE A 43 9.20 16.12 -9.53
C ILE A 43 9.82 15.44 -10.73
N VAL A 44 10.20 14.18 -10.56
CA VAL A 44 10.65 13.30 -11.63
C VAL A 44 9.65 12.18 -11.81
N LYS A 45 9.07 12.04 -13.01
CA LYS A 45 8.17 10.95 -13.38
C LYS A 45 8.84 10.07 -14.43
N ARG A 46 8.83 8.77 -14.21
CA ARG A 46 9.34 7.79 -15.15
C ARG A 46 8.30 6.70 -15.41
N GLN A 47 7.92 6.51 -16.65
CA GLN A 47 7.21 5.33 -17.10
C GLN A 47 8.16 4.12 -17.01
N LEU A 48 7.79 3.07 -16.28
CA LEU A 48 8.71 1.99 -15.94
C LEU A 48 8.29 0.64 -16.54
N ALA A 49 7.15 0.11 -16.08
CA ALA A 49 6.70 -1.23 -16.43
C ALA A 49 5.22 -1.42 -16.13
N TYR A 50 4.66 -2.55 -16.54
CA TYR A 50 3.29 -2.93 -16.23
C TYR A 50 3.18 -3.46 -14.80
N GLY A 51 2.01 -3.29 -14.17
CA GLY A 51 1.67 -3.93 -12.91
C GLY A 51 2.51 -3.51 -11.71
N LEU A 52 2.93 -2.24 -11.62
CA LEU A 52 3.67 -1.73 -10.47
C LEU A 52 2.78 -1.67 -9.22
N TYR A 53 3.36 -2.02 -8.07
CA TYR A 53 2.69 -1.96 -6.78
C TYR A 53 3.56 -1.26 -5.74
N GLU A 54 4.02 -1.95 -4.71
CA GLU A 54 4.74 -1.32 -3.62
C GLU A 54 6.23 -1.16 -3.88
N MET A 55 6.84 -0.38 -3.03
CA MET A 55 8.23 0.03 -3.13
C MET A 55 8.94 -0.16 -1.80
N ALA A 56 10.26 -0.31 -1.86
CA ALA A 56 11.14 -0.27 -0.69
C ALA A 56 12.42 0.49 -1.02
N LEU A 57 13.04 1.13 -0.03
CA LEU A 57 14.35 1.75 -0.16
C LEU A 57 15.43 0.87 0.47
N THR A 58 16.64 0.98 -0.04
CA THR A 58 17.83 0.55 0.69
C THR A 58 17.93 1.33 2.01
N PRO A 59 18.55 0.79 3.06
CA PRO A 59 18.77 1.53 4.31
C PRO A 59 19.48 2.87 4.11
N GLY A 60 20.39 2.96 3.14
CA GLY A 60 21.09 4.20 2.77
C GLY A 60 20.25 5.16 1.92
N GLY A 61 19.08 4.73 1.43
CA GLY A 61 18.21 5.56 0.61
C GLY A 61 18.70 5.83 -0.82
N ASP A 62 19.76 5.16 -1.26
CA ASP A 62 20.40 5.35 -2.57
C ASP A 62 19.71 4.60 -3.70
N ALA A 63 19.07 3.46 -3.38
CA ALA A 63 18.32 2.68 -4.36
C ALA A 63 16.88 2.45 -3.91
N LEU A 64 15.97 2.55 -4.90
CA LEU A 64 14.55 2.29 -4.80
C LEU A 64 14.23 0.96 -5.48
N TYR A 65 13.61 0.05 -4.76
CA TYR A 65 13.06 -1.18 -5.32
C TYR A 65 11.57 -1.01 -5.59
N VAL A 66 11.10 -1.53 -6.72
CA VAL A 66 9.70 -1.44 -7.15
C VAL A 66 9.20 -2.83 -7.53
N ALA A 67 8.15 -3.28 -6.87
CA ALA A 67 7.50 -4.55 -7.18
C ALA A 67 6.60 -4.42 -8.41
N SER A 68 6.69 -5.37 -9.32
CA SER A 68 5.85 -5.49 -10.49
C SER A 68 5.24 -6.88 -10.57
N ALA A 69 3.93 -6.95 -10.74
CA ALA A 69 3.22 -8.18 -11.09
C ALA A 69 3.22 -8.44 -12.60
N GLU A 70 3.73 -7.50 -13.40
CA GLU A 70 3.63 -7.49 -14.86
C GLU A 70 2.17 -7.61 -15.34
N SER A 71 1.86 -8.51 -16.23
CA SER A 71 0.49 -8.77 -16.66
C SER A 71 -0.22 -9.77 -15.76
N PHE A 72 -1.54 -9.65 -15.64
CA PHE A 72 -2.39 -10.66 -14.99
C PHE A 72 -2.95 -11.71 -15.97
N LYS A 73 -2.66 -11.54 -17.26
CA LYS A 73 -3.02 -12.53 -18.28
C LYS A 73 -1.95 -13.60 -18.35
N ASP A 74 -2.27 -14.82 -18.00
CA ASP A 74 -1.56 -16.10 -18.27
C ASP A 74 -0.03 -16.04 -18.38
N VAL A 75 0.59 -14.98 -17.89
CA VAL A 75 2.02 -14.77 -17.96
C VAL A 75 2.60 -15.24 -16.64
N GLN A 76 3.47 -16.21 -16.71
CA GLN A 76 4.44 -16.45 -15.65
C GLN A 76 5.29 -15.20 -15.56
N GLY A 77 5.37 -14.62 -14.39
CA GLY A 77 6.23 -13.48 -14.26
C GLY A 77 5.88 -12.57 -13.11
N GLY A 78 6.85 -11.83 -12.77
CA GLY A 78 6.91 -10.76 -11.82
C GLY A 78 8.33 -10.28 -11.76
N MET A 79 8.50 -8.99 -11.72
CA MET A 79 9.79 -8.33 -11.70
C MET A 79 9.96 -7.52 -10.42
N VAL A 80 11.18 -7.38 -9.96
CA VAL A 80 11.59 -6.33 -9.03
C VAL A 80 12.60 -5.46 -9.77
N TYR A 81 12.28 -4.18 -9.89
CA TYR A 81 13.16 -3.18 -10.47
C TYR A 81 13.98 -2.52 -9.36
N LYS A 82 15.30 -2.47 -9.52
CA LYS A 82 16.19 -1.65 -8.69
C LYS A 82 16.51 -0.38 -9.45
N LEU A 83 16.14 0.76 -8.90
CA LEU A 83 16.32 2.09 -9.48
C LEU A 83 17.26 2.92 -8.61
N ASP A 84 18.02 3.79 -9.24
CA ASP A 84 18.66 4.89 -8.55
C ASP A 84 17.57 5.81 -7.95
N ALA A 85 17.60 6.02 -6.65
CA ALA A 85 16.53 6.73 -5.94
C ALA A 85 16.43 8.21 -6.31
N LYS A 86 17.51 8.81 -6.82
CA LYS A 86 17.54 10.23 -7.22
C LYS A 86 17.05 10.43 -8.64
N THR A 87 17.51 9.60 -9.56
CA THR A 87 17.28 9.77 -11.01
C THR A 87 16.20 8.86 -11.56
N LEU A 88 15.77 7.86 -10.78
CA LEU A 88 14.90 6.74 -11.17
C LEU A 88 15.48 5.88 -12.33
N LYS A 89 16.73 5.99 -12.68
CA LYS A 89 17.37 5.12 -13.69
C LYS A 89 17.45 3.68 -13.17
N THR A 90 17.21 2.71 -14.05
CA THR A 90 17.33 1.28 -13.69
C THR A 90 18.79 0.93 -13.43
N LEU A 91 19.05 0.38 -12.27
CA LEU A 91 20.34 -0.17 -11.85
C LEU A 91 20.38 -1.69 -12.02
N GLY A 92 19.23 -2.36 -11.98
CA GLY A 92 19.10 -3.79 -12.15
C GLY A 92 17.66 -4.25 -12.08
N THR A 93 17.45 -5.53 -12.40
CA THR A 93 16.16 -6.19 -12.38
C THR A 93 16.29 -7.60 -11.82
N THR A 94 15.27 -8.07 -11.11
CA THR A 94 15.17 -9.45 -10.65
C THR A 94 13.87 -10.04 -11.18
N HIS A 95 13.96 -11.14 -11.89
CA HIS A 95 12.82 -11.93 -12.33
C HIS A 95 12.42 -12.89 -11.22
N THR A 96 11.18 -12.80 -10.73
CA THR A 96 10.70 -13.61 -9.61
C THR A 96 9.84 -14.80 -10.04
N ASP A 97 9.37 -14.82 -11.27
CA ASP A 97 8.42 -15.80 -11.84
C ASP A 97 7.05 -15.85 -11.15
N LEU A 98 6.79 -14.96 -10.20
CA LEU A 98 5.58 -14.88 -9.40
C LEU A 98 5.06 -13.44 -9.35
N LYS A 99 3.76 -13.26 -9.16
CA LYS A 99 3.09 -11.96 -9.19
C LYS A 99 3.38 -11.13 -7.95
N ASN A 100 4.31 -10.20 -8.05
CA ASN A 100 4.75 -9.37 -6.93
C ASN A 100 3.74 -8.29 -6.55
N PHE A 101 3.61 -8.03 -5.25
CA PHE A 101 2.73 -7.00 -4.74
C PHE A 101 3.43 -6.13 -3.68
N ALA A 102 3.50 -6.55 -2.42
CA ALA A 102 4.15 -5.81 -1.36
C ALA A 102 5.63 -6.15 -1.24
N MET A 103 6.38 -5.22 -0.69
CA MET A 103 7.81 -5.37 -0.52
C MET A 103 8.29 -4.70 0.76
N GLN A 104 9.21 -5.37 1.45
CA GLN A 104 9.90 -4.79 2.60
C GLN A 104 11.36 -5.24 2.62
N ALA A 105 12.25 -4.30 2.89
CA ALA A 105 13.65 -4.61 3.15
C ALA A 105 13.81 -5.15 4.58
N ALA A 106 14.68 -6.13 4.75
CA ALA A 106 15.15 -6.53 6.07
C ALA A 106 15.89 -5.37 6.74
N ALA A 107 15.90 -5.33 8.07
CA ALA A 107 16.53 -4.25 8.83
C ALA A 107 18.04 -4.06 8.50
N ASP A 108 18.73 -5.15 8.17
CA ASP A 108 20.15 -5.12 7.76
C ASP A 108 20.34 -4.72 6.27
N GLY A 109 19.25 -4.52 5.53
CA GLY A 109 19.25 -4.16 4.12
C GLY A 109 19.77 -5.22 3.16
N LYS A 110 20.09 -6.44 3.62
CA LYS A 110 20.68 -7.48 2.77
C LYS A 110 19.65 -8.33 2.03
N THR A 111 18.41 -8.30 2.49
CA THR A 111 17.32 -9.09 1.91
C THR A 111 16.09 -8.21 1.69
N LEU A 112 15.44 -8.43 0.54
CA LEU A 112 14.11 -7.91 0.24
C LEU A 112 13.12 -9.06 0.32
N TYR A 113 12.05 -8.86 1.07
CA TYR A 113 10.91 -9.77 1.10
C TYR A 113 9.82 -9.22 0.20
N VAL A 114 9.30 -10.07 -0.66
CA VAL A 114 8.29 -9.70 -1.67
C VAL A 114 7.11 -10.67 -1.57
N SER A 115 5.90 -10.15 -1.43
CA SER A 115 4.71 -11.00 -1.48
C SER A 115 4.36 -11.36 -2.92
N ASN A 116 3.99 -12.62 -3.13
CA ASN A 116 3.57 -13.15 -4.42
C ASN A 116 2.05 -13.33 -4.39
N SER A 117 1.33 -12.26 -4.81
CA SER A 117 -0.06 -12.07 -4.44
C SER A 117 -1.00 -13.14 -5.02
N LEU A 118 -0.90 -13.46 -6.30
CA LEU A 118 -1.77 -14.48 -6.92
C LEU A 118 -1.31 -15.91 -6.69
N ASP A 119 -0.04 -16.08 -6.36
CA ASP A 119 0.58 -17.39 -6.15
C ASP A 119 0.46 -17.85 -4.69
N GLY A 120 0.11 -16.92 -3.81
CA GLY A 120 -0.07 -17.19 -2.38
C GLY A 120 1.25 -17.52 -1.70
N GLY A 121 2.24 -16.63 -1.79
CA GLY A 121 3.55 -16.87 -1.23
C GLY A 121 4.38 -15.63 -0.98
N ILE A 122 5.62 -15.84 -0.64
CA ILE A 122 6.66 -14.82 -0.49
C ILE A 122 7.96 -15.28 -1.15
N SER A 123 8.74 -14.33 -1.63
CA SER A 123 10.11 -14.54 -2.13
C SER A 123 11.08 -13.69 -1.33
N ALA A 124 12.26 -14.22 -1.02
CA ALA A 124 13.38 -13.48 -0.47
C ALA A 124 14.42 -13.24 -1.58
N ILE A 125 14.85 -12.01 -1.75
CA ILE A 125 15.76 -11.56 -2.80
C ILE A 125 16.98 -10.93 -2.14
N GLY A 126 18.17 -11.27 -2.62
CA GLY A 126 19.40 -10.59 -2.22
C GLY A 126 19.42 -9.15 -2.72
N ALA A 127 19.51 -8.17 -1.82
CA ALA A 127 19.49 -6.76 -2.18
C ALA A 127 20.73 -6.35 -2.99
N ALA A 128 21.88 -6.99 -2.76
CA ALA A 128 23.12 -6.68 -3.47
C ALA A 128 23.14 -7.24 -4.91
N ASP A 129 22.79 -8.52 -5.06
CA ASP A 129 22.96 -9.28 -6.30
C ASP A 129 21.66 -9.53 -7.07
N GLY A 130 20.51 -9.17 -6.49
CA GLY A 130 19.19 -9.38 -7.08
C GLY A 130 18.78 -10.85 -7.22
N LYS A 131 19.50 -11.79 -6.60
CA LYS A 131 19.17 -13.21 -6.72
C LYS A 131 18.04 -13.61 -5.79
N VAL A 132 17.10 -14.42 -6.28
CA VAL A 132 16.09 -15.07 -5.43
C VAL A 132 16.80 -16.08 -4.55
N LYS A 133 16.83 -15.82 -3.24
CA LYS A 133 17.47 -16.68 -2.23
C LYS A 133 16.56 -17.82 -1.78
N GLY A 134 15.26 -17.60 -1.80
CA GLY A 134 14.28 -18.60 -1.38
C GLY A 134 12.85 -18.14 -1.63
N ARG A 135 11.94 -19.11 -1.55
CA ARG A 135 10.50 -18.91 -1.69
C ARG A 135 9.74 -19.76 -0.68
N LEU A 136 8.64 -19.23 -0.20
CA LEU A 136 7.65 -19.98 0.57
C LEU A 136 6.28 -19.80 -0.09
N LEU A 137 5.69 -20.89 -0.58
CA LEU A 137 4.31 -20.90 -1.06
C LEU A 137 3.41 -21.46 0.03
N PHE A 138 2.36 -20.74 0.37
CA PHE A 138 1.37 -21.17 1.36
C PHE A 138 0.41 -22.20 0.76
N SER A 139 -0.01 -23.15 1.58
CA SER A 139 -0.83 -24.30 1.13
C SER A 139 -2.32 -23.99 1.03
N GLU A 140 -2.77 -22.90 1.62
CA GLU A 140 -4.19 -22.57 1.70
C GLU A 140 -4.78 -22.28 0.34
N ARG A 141 -6.00 -22.80 0.15
CA ARG A 141 -6.79 -22.64 -1.06
C ARG A 141 -8.21 -22.24 -0.71
N ASN A 142 -8.82 -21.42 -1.54
CA ASN A 142 -10.24 -21.09 -1.43
C ASN A 142 -11.11 -22.24 -2.02
N GLU A 143 -12.42 -22.09 -1.93
CA GLU A 143 -13.38 -23.08 -2.44
C GLU A 143 -13.23 -23.41 -3.93
N LYS A 144 -12.59 -22.54 -4.69
CA LYS A 144 -12.29 -22.74 -6.13
C LYS A 144 -10.92 -23.38 -6.36
N GLY A 145 -10.22 -23.79 -5.31
CA GLY A 145 -8.87 -24.36 -5.40
C GLY A 145 -7.77 -23.35 -5.71
N LEU A 146 -8.07 -22.04 -5.68
CA LEU A 146 -7.09 -20.99 -5.92
C LEU A 146 -6.32 -20.65 -4.64
N PRO A 147 -5.02 -20.30 -4.72
CA PRO A 147 -4.26 -19.86 -3.57
C PRO A 147 -4.92 -18.66 -2.85
N TYR A 148 -4.78 -18.59 -1.53
CA TYR A 148 -5.03 -17.35 -0.83
C TYR A 148 -4.00 -16.31 -1.27
N GLY A 149 -4.46 -15.11 -1.62
CA GLY A 149 -3.56 -14.07 -2.08
C GLY A 149 -2.68 -13.55 -0.94
N ALA A 150 -1.36 -13.55 -1.11
CA ALA A 150 -0.45 -12.88 -0.19
C ALA A 150 -0.36 -11.40 -0.55
N ARG A 151 -0.64 -10.50 0.42
CA ARG A 151 -0.66 -9.06 0.15
C ARG A 151 0.41 -8.34 0.97
N GLN A 152 0.05 -7.69 2.06
CA GLN A 152 0.98 -6.91 2.86
C GLN A 152 2.01 -7.81 3.55
N ILE A 153 3.26 -7.35 3.58
CA ILE A 153 4.33 -7.91 4.40
C ILE A 153 4.72 -6.88 5.46
N LEU A 154 4.86 -7.32 6.69
CA LEU A 154 5.49 -6.59 7.77
C LEU A 154 6.66 -7.42 8.29
N ALA A 155 7.87 -6.89 8.23
CA ALA A 155 9.04 -7.47 8.89
C ALA A 155 9.28 -6.77 10.23
N HIS A 156 9.34 -7.56 11.29
CA HIS A 156 9.71 -7.09 12.62
C HIS A 156 10.57 -8.15 13.28
N ASP A 157 11.76 -7.75 13.75
CA ASP A 157 12.81 -8.67 14.18
C ASP A 157 13.07 -9.75 13.12
N ASN A 158 13.20 -11.02 13.53
CA ASN A 158 13.32 -12.16 12.60
C ASN A 158 11.96 -12.77 12.25
N THR A 159 10.91 -11.95 12.10
CA THR A 159 9.55 -12.42 11.83
C THR A 159 8.92 -11.62 10.70
N LEU A 160 8.31 -12.33 9.75
CA LEU A 160 7.46 -11.74 8.72
C LEU A 160 6.01 -12.05 9.04
N TYR A 161 5.18 -11.02 9.08
CA TYR A 161 3.72 -11.13 9.09
C TYR A 161 3.22 -10.88 7.68
N VAL A 162 2.46 -11.83 7.14
CA VAL A 162 1.96 -11.76 5.76
C VAL A 162 0.45 -11.86 5.76
N GLY A 163 -0.22 -10.85 5.28
CA GLY A 163 -1.68 -10.79 5.23
C GLY A 163 -2.26 -11.60 4.09
N ALA A 164 -3.23 -12.46 4.37
CA ALA A 164 -3.98 -13.22 3.36
C ALA A 164 -5.18 -12.44 2.84
N VAL A 165 -5.29 -12.29 1.52
CA VAL A 165 -6.50 -11.79 0.86
C VAL A 165 -7.41 -12.97 0.56
N ALA A 166 -8.25 -13.31 1.52
CA ALA A 166 -9.18 -14.43 1.48
C ALA A 166 -10.41 -14.14 2.34
N ASP A 167 -11.43 -14.97 2.26
CA ASP A 167 -12.59 -15.00 3.14
C ASP A 167 -12.89 -16.46 3.50
N PRO A 168 -12.64 -16.90 4.76
CA PRO A 168 -12.01 -16.15 5.85
C PRO A 168 -10.51 -15.88 5.61
N ALA A 169 -10.02 -14.75 6.12
CA ALA A 169 -8.63 -14.36 6.04
C ALA A 169 -7.80 -14.93 7.20
N GLN A 170 -6.48 -14.79 7.09
CA GLN A 170 -5.51 -15.08 8.14
C GLN A 170 -4.24 -14.27 7.96
N ILE A 171 -3.36 -14.32 8.93
CA ILE A 171 -2.00 -13.80 8.83
C ILE A 171 -1.05 -14.97 9.00
N TRP A 172 -0.18 -15.18 8.02
CA TRP A 172 0.94 -16.11 8.14
C TRP A 172 2.07 -15.44 8.90
N VAL A 173 2.62 -16.16 9.86
CA VAL A 173 3.79 -15.74 10.64
C VAL A 173 4.95 -16.61 10.23
N VAL A 174 5.96 -16.00 9.64
CA VAL A 174 7.09 -16.70 8.99
C VAL A 174 8.39 -16.29 9.65
N ASP A 175 9.31 -17.24 9.80
CA ASP A 175 10.69 -16.95 10.16
C ASP A 175 11.39 -16.29 8.97
N ALA A 176 11.92 -15.10 9.17
CA ALA A 176 12.46 -14.29 8.09
C ALA A 176 13.74 -14.86 7.49
N GLU A 177 14.59 -15.48 8.30
CA GLU A 177 15.87 -16.04 7.87
C GLU A 177 15.69 -17.38 7.12
N SER A 178 14.93 -18.30 7.70
CA SER A 178 14.73 -19.63 7.14
C SER A 178 13.57 -19.74 6.15
N LEU A 179 12.72 -18.73 6.03
CA LEU A 179 11.45 -18.73 5.30
C LEU A 179 10.52 -19.88 5.71
N LYS A 180 10.58 -20.33 6.96
CA LYS A 180 9.69 -21.35 7.47
C LYS A 180 8.47 -20.74 8.14
N LEU A 181 7.30 -21.30 7.85
CA LEU A 181 6.06 -20.90 8.51
C LEU A 181 6.12 -21.30 9.98
N LYS A 182 6.03 -20.29 10.87
CA LYS A 182 5.98 -20.49 12.34
C LYS A 182 4.57 -20.82 12.80
N THR A 183 3.60 -20.04 12.40
CA THR A 183 2.20 -20.20 12.80
C THR A 183 1.27 -19.42 11.87
N ARG A 184 -0.03 -19.53 12.12
CA ARG A 184 -1.11 -18.79 11.46
C ARG A 184 -1.97 -18.10 12.50
N ILE A 185 -2.19 -16.82 12.36
CA ILE A 185 -3.18 -16.09 13.14
C ILE A 185 -4.50 -16.16 12.38
N LYS A 186 -5.44 -16.92 12.92
CA LYS A 186 -6.78 -17.14 12.34
C LYS A 186 -7.81 -16.16 12.91
N ASN A 187 -9.05 -16.23 12.43
CA ASN A 187 -10.16 -15.38 12.87
C ASN A 187 -9.86 -13.89 12.67
N THR A 188 -9.25 -13.54 11.55
CA THR A 188 -8.85 -12.18 11.22
C THR A 188 -9.89 -11.43 10.37
N GLY A 189 -11.12 -11.94 10.27
CA GLY A 189 -12.15 -11.39 9.39
C GLY A 189 -11.92 -11.80 7.94
N LYS A 190 -12.13 -10.89 7.00
CA LYS A 190 -11.89 -11.11 5.57
C LYS A 190 -10.88 -10.10 5.03
N TRP A 191 -10.09 -10.53 4.07
CA TRP A 191 -9.15 -9.68 3.32
C TRP A 191 -8.21 -8.88 4.22
N MET A 192 -7.13 -9.50 4.67
CA MET A 192 -6.07 -8.77 5.39
C MET A 192 -5.40 -7.78 4.42
N THR A 193 -5.55 -6.50 4.71
CA THR A 193 -5.23 -5.42 3.78
C THR A 193 -4.03 -4.59 4.20
N GLY A 194 -3.87 -4.32 5.48
CA GLY A 194 -2.78 -3.51 6.02
C GLY A 194 -2.17 -4.14 7.25
N LEU A 195 -0.86 -3.95 7.43
CA LEU A 195 -0.10 -4.37 8.59
C LEU A 195 0.80 -3.22 9.03
N HIS A 196 0.89 -2.98 10.32
CA HIS A 196 1.74 -1.97 10.92
C HIS A 196 2.26 -2.46 12.27
N TYR A 197 3.52 -2.20 12.59
CA TYR A 197 4.08 -2.41 13.90
C TYR A 197 4.31 -1.06 14.58
N SER A 198 3.87 -0.95 15.83
CA SER A 198 4.09 0.24 16.65
C SER A 198 5.16 -0.03 17.70
N GLU A 199 6.23 0.73 17.65
CA GLU A 199 7.26 0.69 18.68
C GLU A 199 6.73 1.20 20.03
N GLN A 200 5.82 2.17 20.02
CA GLN A 200 5.25 2.74 21.24
C GLN A 200 4.42 1.72 22.02
N THR A 201 3.61 0.91 21.32
CA THR A 201 2.72 -0.06 21.97
C THR A 201 3.29 -1.47 21.98
N GLN A 202 4.34 -1.75 21.23
CA GLN A 202 4.93 -3.08 21.03
C GLN A 202 3.89 -4.07 20.50
N ARG A 203 3.06 -3.64 19.54
CA ARG A 203 1.97 -4.42 18.94
C ARG A 203 1.97 -4.35 17.42
N VAL A 204 1.52 -5.41 16.81
CA VAL A 204 1.18 -5.45 15.39
C VAL A 204 -0.30 -5.08 15.24
N TYR A 205 -0.58 -4.13 14.39
CA TYR A 205 -1.91 -3.72 13.97
C TYR A 205 -2.20 -4.28 12.59
N ALA A 206 -3.40 -4.83 12.42
CA ALA A 206 -3.80 -5.42 11.15
C ALA A 206 -5.18 -4.93 10.74
N ALA A 207 -5.26 -4.23 9.62
CA ALA A 207 -6.52 -3.78 9.01
C ALA A 207 -7.11 -4.86 8.11
N ASN A 208 -8.44 -4.94 8.04
CA ASN A 208 -9.13 -5.92 7.22
C ASN A 208 -10.33 -5.35 6.45
N GLY A 209 -10.83 -6.13 5.49
CA GLY A 209 -12.01 -5.81 4.68
C GLY A 209 -13.34 -5.98 5.44
N SER A 210 -13.33 -6.39 6.69
CA SER A 210 -14.50 -6.39 7.59
C SER A 210 -14.66 -5.08 8.35
N GLY A 211 -13.81 -4.08 8.10
CA GLY A 211 -13.81 -2.81 8.79
C GLY A 211 -13.23 -2.88 10.20
N GLU A 212 -12.37 -3.85 10.48
CA GLU A 212 -11.73 -4.04 11.77
C GLU A 212 -10.24 -3.70 11.73
N ILE A 213 -9.73 -3.28 12.88
CA ILE A 213 -8.30 -3.26 13.18
C ILE A 213 -8.06 -4.24 14.32
N LEU A 214 -7.20 -5.21 14.09
CA LEU A 214 -6.79 -6.21 15.06
C LEU A 214 -5.52 -5.74 15.76
N VAL A 215 -5.48 -5.84 17.08
CA VAL A 215 -4.29 -5.62 17.89
C VAL A 215 -3.70 -6.98 18.25
N ILE A 216 -2.51 -7.24 17.78
CA ILE A 216 -1.84 -8.54 17.87
C ILE A 216 -0.59 -8.41 18.73
N ASN A 217 -0.43 -9.33 19.66
CA ASN A 217 0.79 -9.44 20.45
C ASN A 217 1.84 -10.24 19.66
N PRO A 218 2.98 -9.66 19.30
CA PRO A 218 3.99 -10.33 18.47
C PRO A 218 4.72 -11.48 19.20
N ARG A 219 4.73 -11.50 20.53
CA ARG A 219 5.37 -12.59 21.29
C ARG A 219 4.52 -13.84 21.31
N SER A 220 3.20 -13.70 21.44
CA SER A 220 2.25 -14.82 21.48
C SER A 220 1.59 -15.13 20.14
N ASN A 221 1.67 -14.23 19.17
CA ASN A 221 0.94 -14.26 17.89
C ASN A 221 -0.57 -14.40 18.07
N ARG A 222 -1.12 -13.74 19.09
CA ARG A 222 -2.54 -13.77 19.41
C ARG A 222 -3.17 -12.39 19.25
N ILE A 223 -4.42 -12.37 18.79
CA ILE A 223 -5.25 -11.17 18.76
C ILE A 223 -5.67 -10.86 20.19
N GLU A 224 -5.28 -9.69 20.70
CA GLU A 224 -5.62 -9.22 22.03
C GLU A 224 -6.87 -8.34 22.03
N LYS A 225 -7.05 -7.52 20.96
CA LYS A 225 -8.18 -6.62 20.82
C LYS A 225 -8.65 -6.57 19.38
N ARG A 226 -9.92 -6.18 19.21
CA ARG A 226 -10.53 -5.87 17.92
C ARG A 226 -11.22 -4.51 18.03
N TRP A 227 -10.92 -3.65 17.10
CA TRP A 227 -11.55 -2.35 16.99
C TRP A 227 -12.42 -2.30 15.74
N LYS A 228 -13.61 -1.76 15.89
CA LYS A 228 -14.50 -1.41 14.77
C LYS A 228 -14.72 0.10 14.80
N PRO A 229 -13.79 0.90 14.27
CA PRO A 229 -13.83 2.35 14.44
C PRO A 229 -15.08 3.00 13.83
N LEU A 230 -15.73 2.32 12.87
CA LEU A 230 -16.97 2.78 12.23
C LEU A 230 -18.19 1.96 12.64
N GLY A 231 -18.09 1.13 13.69
CA GLY A 231 -19.17 0.23 14.11
C GLY A 231 -19.56 -0.74 13.00
N ASP A 232 -20.84 -0.85 12.74
CA ASP A 232 -21.38 -1.74 11.70
C ASP A 232 -21.51 -1.06 10.32
N GLN A 233 -20.99 0.15 10.15
CA GLN A 233 -20.95 0.81 8.85
C GLN A 233 -20.01 0.04 7.91
N PRO A 234 -20.39 -0.14 6.63
CA PRO A 234 -19.50 -0.76 5.65
C PRO A 234 -18.20 0.00 5.54
N ALA A 235 -17.08 -0.68 5.72
CA ALA A 235 -15.75 -0.13 5.63
C ALA A 235 -14.81 -1.12 4.93
N LEU A 236 -13.82 -0.59 4.23
CA LEU A 236 -12.71 -1.33 3.63
C LEU A 236 -11.42 -0.64 4.08
N LEU A 237 -10.96 -1.02 5.26
CA LEU A 237 -9.75 -0.45 5.82
C LEU A 237 -8.53 -1.03 5.07
N LEU A 238 -7.60 -0.18 4.66
CA LEU A 238 -6.47 -0.61 3.83
C LEU A 238 -5.12 -0.36 4.49
N ASN A 239 -4.60 0.84 4.37
CA ASN A 239 -3.23 1.17 4.79
C ASN A 239 -3.24 1.99 6.07
N MET A 240 -2.15 1.89 6.81
CA MET A 240 -1.99 2.54 8.11
C MET A 240 -0.65 3.27 8.18
N ALA A 241 -0.63 4.39 8.89
CA ALA A 241 0.57 5.12 9.27
C ALA A 241 0.41 5.65 10.70
N GLU A 242 1.48 5.66 11.47
CA GLU A 242 1.47 6.10 12.87
C GLU A 242 2.19 7.43 13.03
N ASP A 243 1.62 8.29 13.86
CA ASP A 243 2.31 9.40 14.50
C ASP A 243 2.64 8.96 15.94
N GLU A 244 3.81 8.41 16.12
CA GLU A 244 4.26 7.90 17.40
C GLU A 244 4.29 9.00 18.50
N ALA A 245 4.62 10.23 18.13
CA ALA A 245 4.72 11.31 19.11
C ALA A 245 3.39 11.66 19.78
N THR A 246 2.29 11.46 19.09
CA THR A 246 0.93 11.77 19.60
C THR A 246 0.05 10.55 19.80
N GLY A 247 0.51 9.36 19.45
CA GLY A 247 -0.26 8.12 19.56
C GLY A 247 -1.45 8.07 18.60
N ARG A 248 -1.33 8.66 17.40
CA ARG A 248 -2.38 8.65 16.38
C ARG A 248 -2.08 7.64 15.30
N LEU A 249 -3.07 6.85 14.96
CA LEU A 249 -3.04 5.92 13.83
C LEU A 249 -3.93 6.45 12.71
N PHE A 250 -3.34 6.75 11.56
CA PHE A 250 -4.05 7.12 10.34
C PHE A 250 -4.39 5.87 9.55
N VAL A 251 -5.66 5.71 9.16
CA VAL A 251 -6.14 4.50 8.47
C VAL A 251 -6.97 4.91 7.27
N THR A 252 -6.62 4.43 6.09
CA THR A 252 -7.41 4.69 4.88
C THR A 252 -8.63 3.77 4.81
N ASP A 253 -9.77 4.34 4.47
CA ASP A 253 -11.01 3.61 4.17
C ASP A 253 -11.37 3.78 2.69
N ASN A 254 -11.17 2.73 1.92
CA ASN A 254 -11.46 2.69 0.48
C ASN A 254 -12.89 2.15 0.19
N SER A 255 -13.78 2.25 1.14
CA SER A 255 -15.21 2.01 0.93
C SER A 255 -15.87 3.17 0.20
N LYS A 256 -17.19 3.10 0.04
CA LYS A 256 -17.97 4.23 -0.52
C LYS A 256 -17.88 5.51 0.31
N ALA A 257 -17.49 5.41 1.59
CA ALA A 257 -17.29 6.55 2.46
C ALA A 257 -16.09 7.41 2.04
N LYS A 258 -15.08 6.82 1.39
CA LYS A 258 -13.92 7.54 0.82
C LYS A 258 -13.28 8.49 1.82
N THR A 259 -12.78 7.98 2.92
CA THR A 259 -12.25 8.81 4.01
C THR A 259 -10.94 8.26 4.56
N THR A 260 -10.23 9.06 5.32
CA THR A 260 -9.11 8.63 6.17
C THR A 260 -9.52 8.82 7.62
N LEU A 261 -9.33 7.78 8.43
CA LEU A 261 -9.65 7.80 9.84
C LEU A 261 -8.42 8.19 10.66
N VAL A 262 -8.62 8.94 11.71
CA VAL A 262 -7.62 9.22 12.74
C VAL A 262 -8.07 8.53 14.01
N LEU A 263 -7.30 7.56 14.48
CA LEU A 263 -7.62 6.77 15.67
C LEU A 263 -6.58 7.03 16.77
N ASP A 264 -7.01 6.88 18.00
CA ASP A 264 -6.10 6.72 19.13
C ASP A 264 -5.53 5.29 19.12
N ILE A 265 -4.23 5.14 19.07
CA ILE A 265 -3.55 3.84 18.92
C ILE A 265 -3.65 2.95 20.16
N HIS A 266 -3.91 3.50 21.33
CA HIS A 266 -4.01 2.72 22.57
C HIS A 266 -5.42 2.13 22.76
N THR A 267 -6.44 2.88 22.31
CA THR A 267 -7.84 2.56 22.57
C THR A 267 -8.64 2.14 21.34
N GLY A 268 -8.15 2.49 20.13
CA GLY A 268 -8.88 2.32 18.88
C GLY A 268 -10.04 3.32 18.69
N LYS A 269 -10.16 4.32 19.58
CA LYS A 269 -11.20 5.35 19.50
C LYS A 269 -11.00 6.20 18.24
N LEU A 270 -12.08 6.38 17.49
CA LEU A 270 -12.11 7.31 16.38
C LEU A 270 -12.02 8.75 16.91
N LEU A 271 -10.93 9.43 16.60
CA LEU A 271 -10.69 10.83 16.95
C LEU A 271 -11.25 11.76 15.89
N LYS A 272 -11.07 11.41 14.61
CA LYS A 272 -11.54 12.23 13.50
C LYS A 272 -11.71 11.42 12.21
N ARG A 273 -12.61 11.86 11.34
CA ARG A 273 -12.66 11.51 9.92
C ARG A 273 -12.10 12.67 9.11
N LEU A 274 -11.24 12.38 8.16
CA LEU A 274 -10.69 13.35 7.23
C LEU A 274 -11.46 13.26 5.91
N ASP A 275 -12.34 14.20 5.67
CA ASP A 275 -13.19 14.23 4.47
C ASP A 275 -12.45 14.87 3.30
N VAL A 276 -11.33 14.25 2.91
CA VAL A 276 -10.45 14.74 1.83
C VAL A 276 -10.69 14.04 0.49
N GLY A 277 -11.66 13.15 0.43
CA GLY A 277 -11.99 12.34 -0.75
C GLY A 277 -11.43 10.92 -0.66
N ASP A 278 -11.34 10.25 -1.80
CA ASP A 278 -10.85 8.87 -1.89
C ASP A 278 -9.43 8.75 -1.29
N SER A 279 -9.18 7.60 -0.66
CA SER A 279 -8.00 7.39 0.16
C SER A 279 -7.54 5.95 0.00
N LEU A 280 -6.31 5.75 -0.50
CA LEU A 280 -5.75 4.42 -0.73
C LEU A 280 -4.51 4.16 0.13
N ALA A 281 -3.38 4.81 -0.15
CA ALA A 281 -2.19 4.75 0.68
C ALA A 281 -2.09 5.97 1.58
N VAL A 282 -1.48 5.77 2.75
CA VAL A 282 -1.16 6.83 3.70
C VAL A 282 0.24 6.64 4.24
N VAL A 283 0.99 7.73 4.35
CA VAL A 283 2.27 7.78 5.10
C VAL A 283 2.32 9.04 5.94
N PHE A 284 2.99 8.96 7.08
CA PHE A 284 3.21 10.09 7.98
C PHE A 284 4.68 10.51 7.96
N ASN A 285 4.92 11.81 7.90
CA ASN A 285 6.25 12.39 7.94
C ASN A 285 6.44 13.14 9.26
N PRO A 286 7.12 12.55 10.24
CA PRO A 286 7.30 13.18 11.54
C PRO A 286 8.18 14.44 11.50
N ARG A 287 9.11 14.53 10.53
CA ARG A 287 9.99 15.69 10.38
C ARG A 287 9.26 16.94 9.91
N ARG A 288 8.17 16.75 9.17
CA ARG A 288 7.38 17.84 8.60
C ARG A 288 6.03 17.99 9.27
N ASN A 289 5.66 17.05 10.14
CA ASN A 289 4.33 16.93 10.71
C ASN A 289 3.25 16.94 9.63
N GLU A 290 3.43 16.08 8.62
CA GLU A 290 2.56 16.00 7.46
C GLU A 290 2.07 14.57 7.20
N ILE A 291 0.82 14.45 6.77
CA ILE A 291 0.19 13.22 6.31
C ILE A 291 0.13 13.27 4.79
N TYR A 292 0.60 12.23 4.11
CA TYR A 292 0.45 12.09 2.66
C TYR A 292 -0.56 10.99 2.35
N ILE A 293 -1.47 11.28 1.43
CA ILE A 293 -2.55 10.37 1.02
C ILE A 293 -2.58 10.27 -0.49
N SER A 294 -2.58 9.06 -1.03
CA SER A 294 -2.84 8.85 -2.45
C SER A 294 -4.33 8.70 -2.71
N GLN A 295 -4.80 9.39 -3.73
CA GLN A 295 -6.18 9.44 -4.18
C GLN A 295 -6.28 8.80 -5.57
N ARG A 296 -6.55 7.51 -5.60
CA ARG A 296 -6.50 6.72 -6.83
C ARG A 296 -7.56 7.13 -7.84
N GLU A 297 -8.77 7.41 -7.38
CA GLU A 297 -9.87 7.78 -8.26
C GLU A 297 -9.76 9.24 -8.74
N SER A 298 -9.36 10.13 -7.84
CA SER A 298 -9.21 11.56 -8.13
C SER A 298 -7.91 11.90 -8.85
N GLY A 299 -6.96 10.95 -8.93
CA GLY A 299 -5.67 11.14 -9.60
C GLY A 299 -4.72 12.10 -8.88
N ASN A 300 -4.79 12.20 -7.56
CA ASN A 300 -3.98 13.14 -6.78
C ASN A 300 -3.17 12.44 -5.68
N VAL A 301 -2.12 13.10 -5.24
CA VAL A 301 -1.51 12.89 -3.92
C VAL A 301 -1.70 14.17 -3.13
N LEU A 302 -2.15 14.04 -1.88
CA LEU A 302 -2.34 15.16 -0.96
C LEU A 302 -1.25 15.17 0.09
N SER A 303 -0.86 16.37 0.52
CA SER A 303 -0.18 16.63 1.79
C SER A 303 -1.14 17.39 2.69
N LEU A 304 -1.30 16.91 3.93
CA LEU A 304 -2.07 17.57 4.97
C LEU A 304 -1.17 17.92 6.14
N ASP A 305 -1.45 19.03 6.78
CA ASP A 305 -0.89 19.35 8.10
C ASP A 305 -1.46 18.36 9.14
N ALA A 306 -0.60 17.67 9.87
CA ALA A 306 -1.06 16.63 10.79
C ALA A 306 -1.68 17.16 12.09
N THR A 307 -1.59 18.47 12.38
CA THR A 307 -2.23 19.11 13.53
C THR A 307 -3.63 19.59 13.17
N THR A 308 -3.73 20.36 12.09
CA THR A 308 -4.97 21.01 11.68
C THR A 308 -5.80 20.18 10.72
N TYR A 309 -5.17 19.21 10.05
CA TYR A 309 -5.68 18.37 8.95
C TYR A 309 -6.03 19.20 7.70
N ALA A 310 -5.59 20.43 7.60
CA ALA A 310 -5.75 21.24 6.40
C ALA A 310 -4.89 20.69 5.25
N VAL A 311 -5.43 20.67 4.05
CA VAL A 311 -4.66 20.30 2.85
C VAL A 311 -3.64 21.41 2.59
N LYS A 312 -2.34 21.07 2.63
CA LYS A 312 -1.22 21.96 2.35
C LYS A 312 -0.87 21.99 0.87
N GLN A 313 -0.85 20.81 0.26
CA GLN A 313 -0.46 20.67 -1.13
C GLN A 313 -1.22 19.53 -1.82
N ARG A 314 -1.38 19.66 -3.12
CA ARG A 314 -1.96 18.66 -4.00
C ARG A 314 -1.05 18.50 -5.21
N TRP A 315 -0.65 17.27 -5.49
CA TRP A 315 0.08 16.89 -6.70
C TRP A 315 -0.86 16.10 -7.61
N PRO A 316 -1.25 16.66 -8.77
CA PRO A 316 -1.96 15.90 -9.80
C PRO A 316 -1.02 14.85 -10.42
N LEU A 317 -1.32 13.60 -10.21
CA LEU A 317 -0.57 12.45 -10.72
C LEU A 317 -1.51 11.44 -11.39
N PRO A 318 -2.28 11.85 -12.42
CA PRO A 318 -3.19 10.92 -13.06
C PRO A 318 -2.45 9.80 -13.80
N PRO A 319 -3.13 8.65 -14.08
CA PRO A 319 -4.54 8.43 -13.77
C PRO A 319 -4.79 7.93 -12.35
N ASN A 320 -3.95 7.04 -11.79
CA ASN A 320 -4.24 6.33 -10.55
C ASN A 320 -3.00 6.26 -9.65
N PRO A 321 -2.67 7.30 -8.87
CA PRO A 321 -1.63 7.23 -7.85
C PRO A 321 -1.99 6.14 -6.83
N ASN A 322 -1.05 5.27 -6.52
CA ASN A 322 -1.31 4.03 -5.79
C ASN A 322 -0.53 3.97 -4.48
N SER A 323 0.67 3.40 -4.49
CA SER A 323 1.47 3.25 -3.27
C SER A 323 2.33 4.49 -3.02
N LEU A 324 2.58 4.76 -1.76
CA LEU A 324 3.43 5.84 -1.28
C LEU A 324 4.60 5.27 -0.47
N LEU A 325 5.77 5.84 -0.64
CA LEU A 325 6.95 5.54 0.17
C LEU A 325 7.70 6.82 0.49
N LEU A 326 7.94 7.06 1.77
CA LEU A 326 8.71 8.22 2.23
C LEU A 326 10.16 7.81 2.45
N SER A 327 11.11 8.66 2.05
CA SER A 327 12.52 8.47 2.41
C SER A 327 12.74 8.64 3.91
N ALA A 328 13.74 7.96 4.47
CA ALA A 328 14.02 7.99 5.91
C ALA A 328 14.36 9.41 6.45
N ASP A 329 14.91 10.26 5.59
CA ASP A 329 15.16 11.66 5.90
C ASP A 329 13.93 12.56 5.79
N GLY A 330 12.79 12.03 5.36
CA GLY A 330 11.55 12.77 5.18
C GLY A 330 11.58 13.82 4.06
N GLN A 331 12.57 13.78 3.16
CA GLN A 331 12.74 14.81 2.13
C GLN A 331 12.21 14.39 0.75
N THR A 332 11.92 13.12 0.57
CA THR A 332 11.47 12.59 -0.72
C THR A 332 10.26 11.67 -0.55
N LEU A 333 9.23 11.89 -1.37
CA LEU A 333 8.08 11.00 -1.48
C LEU A 333 8.14 10.29 -2.83
N PHE A 334 8.05 8.97 -2.82
CA PHE A 334 7.92 8.13 -4.01
C PHE A 334 6.47 7.67 -4.17
N VAL A 335 6.01 7.62 -5.41
CA VAL A 335 4.64 7.25 -5.75
C VAL A 335 4.65 6.30 -6.94
N THR A 336 3.95 5.18 -6.85
CA THR A 336 3.59 4.40 -8.05
C THR A 336 2.29 4.93 -8.63
N VAL A 337 2.24 5.14 -9.94
CA VAL A 337 1.05 5.61 -10.65
C VAL A 337 0.64 4.57 -11.67
N LYS A 338 -0.52 3.96 -11.45
CA LYS A 338 -1.03 2.87 -12.27
C LYS A 338 -1.82 3.36 -13.46
N GLN A 339 -1.73 2.65 -14.57
CA GLN A 339 -2.60 2.88 -15.72
C GLN A 339 -3.98 2.20 -15.52
N PRO A 340 -5.03 2.71 -16.17
CA PRO A 340 -6.34 2.07 -16.15
C PRO A 340 -6.29 0.67 -16.78
N PHE A 341 -7.21 -0.19 -16.37
CA PHE A 341 -7.41 -1.49 -16.98
C PHE A 341 -8.37 -1.41 -18.15
N ASN A 342 -8.09 -2.18 -19.18
CA ASN A 342 -9.03 -2.49 -20.23
C ASN A 342 -10.06 -3.54 -19.75
N LYS A 343 -11.13 -3.74 -20.49
CA LYS A 343 -12.18 -4.75 -20.17
C LYS A 343 -11.63 -6.18 -20.09
N ASP A 344 -10.53 -6.45 -20.75
CA ASP A 344 -9.85 -7.75 -20.78
C ASP A 344 -8.79 -7.90 -19.67
N HIS A 345 -8.76 -6.97 -18.71
CA HIS A 345 -7.79 -6.89 -17.61
C HIS A 345 -6.34 -6.61 -18.04
N SER A 346 -6.08 -6.27 -19.28
CA SER A 346 -4.80 -5.64 -19.66
C SER A 346 -4.79 -4.18 -19.22
N THR A 347 -3.60 -3.59 -19.07
CA THR A 347 -3.46 -2.16 -18.76
C THR A 347 -3.33 -1.34 -20.05
N GLN A 348 -3.77 -0.07 -20.00
CA GLN A 348 -3.71 0.84 -21.16
C GLN A 348 -2.30 1.31 -21.47
N GLY A 349 -1.31 0.91 -20.69
CA GLY A 349 0.09 1.25 -20.86
C GLY A 349 0.90 0.88 -19.63
N PRO A 350 2.22 1.08 -19.66
CA PRO A 350 3.05 0.86 -18.51
C PRO A 350 2.81 1.91 -17.41
N ASP A 351 2.84 1.45 -16.17
CA ASP A 351 2.74 2.27 -14.97
C ASP A 351 4.00 3.12 -14.78
N SER A 352 3.92 4.14 -13.94
CA SER A 352 5.01 5.05 -13.68
C SER A 352 5.44 5.04 -12.22
N VAL A 353 6.69 5.38 -11.98
CA VAL A 353 7.22 5.79 -10.68
C VAL A 353 7.44 7.30 -10.70
N VAL A 354 7.03 7.97 -9.64
CA VAL A 354 7.22 9.41 -9.45
C VAL A 354 8.04 9.63 -8.18
N ARG A 355 9.01 10.50 -8.27
CA ARG A 355 9.79 11.03 -7.17
C ARG A 355 9.42 12.49 -6.95
N ILE A 356 9.03 12.85 -5.76
CA ILE A 356 8.70 14.21 -5.35
C ILE A 356 9.69 14.64 -4.28
N VAL A 357 10.45 15.71 -4.53
CA VAL A 357 11.26 16.35 -3.50
C VAL A 357 10.34 17.26 -2.70
N LEU A 358 10.27 17.02 -1.41
CA LEU A 358 9.46 17.78 -0.47
C LEU A 358 10.27 19.03 -0.06
N ASN A 359 10.05 20.13 -0.74
CA ASN A 359 10.71 21.40 -0.44
C ASN A 359 10.36 21.89 0.97
N LYS A 360 11.30 22.62 1.60
CA LYS A 360 11.11 23.23 2.91
C LYS A 360 9.98 24.22 2.98
#